data_551452f14e104ac4602b12f975e1896a
#
_entry.id   551452f14e104ac4602b12f975e1896a
#
_cell.length_a   1.000
_cell.length_b   1.000
_cell.length_c   1.000
_cell.angle_alpha   90.00
_cell.angle_beta   90.00
_cell.angle_gamma   90.00
#
_symmetry.space_group_name_H-M   'P 1'
#
loop_
_entity.id
_entity.type
_entity.pdbx_description
1 polymer ?
#
loop_
_entity_poly.entity_id
_entity_poly.type
_entity_poly.pdbx_seq_one_letter_code
_entity_poly.pdbx_strand_id
1 'polypeptide(L)'
;MEKTQNFKNTVFACYRGYITQGIVNNLSPLFLVLFQNKFGISYSLISALILCNFVTQVITDMLSVKYVDRIGYRKSAVIAHALAFLGLVMQGTLPNVLPAPYVGLVLATIVNGVGGGLIEVIISPIVDSCPGDAKASAMSLL
;
A
#
# COMPACT_ATOMS: atom_id res chain seq x y z
N MET A 1 -7.28 -34.99 -18.10
CA MET A 1 -8.24 -33.86 -17.93
C MET A 1 -7.55 -32.81 -17.10
N GLU A 2 -6.95 -31.87 -17.75
CA GLU A 2 -6.31 -30.70 -17.11
C GLU A 2 -7.44 -29.83 -16.54
N LYS A 3 -7.49 -29.69 -15.21
CA LYS A 3 -8.42 -28.75 -14.58
C LYS A 3 -8.05 -27.35 -15.07
N THR A 4 -8.85 -26.79 -15.97
CA THR A 4 -8.79 -25.38 -16.32
C THR A 4 -8.94 -24.57 -15.04
N GLN A 5 -7.82 -24.17 -14.46
CA GLN A 5 -7.82 -23.31 -13.27
C GLN A 5 -8.52 -22.00 -13.65
N ASN A 6 -9.58 -21.69 -12.93
CA ASN A 6 -10.35 -20.47 -13.18
C ASN A 6 -9.61 -19.27 -12.59
N PHE A 7 -8.75 -18.64 -13.37
CA PHE A 7 -7.94 -17.47 -12.96
C PHE A 7 -8.76 -16.18 -12.79
N LYS A 8 -10.06 -16.16 -13.15
CA LYS A 8 -10.91 -14.98 -13.01
C LYS A 8 -10.93 -14.41 -11.60
N ASN A 9 -11.02 -15.27 -10.58
CA ASN A 9 -11.02 -14.83 -9.18
C ASN A 9 -9.67 -14.25 -8.76
N THR A 10 -8.57 -14.79 -9.28
CA THR A 10 -7.21 -14.30 -9.01
C THR A 10 -7.02 -12.92 -9.62
N VAL A 11 -7.39 -12.74 -10.90
CA VAL A 11 -7.33 -11.45 -11.59
C VAL A 11 -8.19 -10.42 -10.87
N PHE A 12 -9.41 -10.80 -10.45
CA PHE A 12 -10.31 -9.91 -9.72
C PHE A 12 -9.75 -9.51 -8.34
N ALA A 13 -9.05 -10.41 -7.67
CA ALA A 13 -8.34 -10.10 -6.42
C ALA A 13 -7.19 -9.11 -6.66
N CYS A 14 -6.44 -9.25 -7.74
CA CYS A 14 -5.39 -8.30 -8.14
C CYS A 14 -5.97 -6.90 -8.42
N TYR A 15 -7.08 -6.80 -9.15
CA TYR A 15 -7.75 -5.51 -9.37
C TYR A 15 -8.15 -4.82 -8.07
N ARG A 16 -8.69 -5.55 -7.09
CA ARG A 16 -8.99 -5.00 -5.77
C ARG A 16 -7.72 -4.50 -5.07
N GLY A 17 -6.63 -5.23 -5.17
CA GLY A 17 -5.35 -4.82 -4.63
C GLY A 17 -4.86 -3.50 -5.24
N TYR A 18 -4.90 -3.36 -6.56
CA TYR A 18 -4.54 -2.12 -7.25
C TYR A 18 -5.43 -0.94 -6.88
N ILE A 19 -6.74 -1.16 -6.78
CA ILE A 19 -7.67 -0.12 -6.31
C ILE A 19 -7.28 0.32 -4.89
N THR A 20 -7.01 -0.63 -4.00
CA THR A 20 -6.57 -0.31 -2.63
C THR A 20 -5.27 0.48 -2.62
N GLN A 21 -4.28 0.07 -3.41
CA GLN A 21 -3.01 0.78 -3.53
C GLN A 21 -3.19 2.18 -4.12
N GLY A 22 -4.01 2.31 -5.17
CA GLY A 22 -4.34 3.62 -5.75
C GLY A 22 -4.99 4.56 -4.74
N ILE A 23 -5.90 4.06 -3.91
CA ILE A 23 -6.51 4.83 -2.81
C ILE A 23 -5.44 5.26 -1.80
N VAL A 24 -4.62 4.32 -1.33
CA VAL A 24 -3.57 4.58 -0.33
C VAL A 24 -2.58 5.62 -0.82
N ASN A 25 -2.08 5.49 -2.05
CA ASN A 25 -1.07 6.37 -2.60
C ASN A 25 -1.59 7.78 -2.91
N ASN A 26 -2.87 7.92 -3.27
CA ASN A 26 -3.44 9.22 -3.61
C ASN A 26 -4.14 9.91 -2.43
N LEU A 27 -4.74 9.15 -1.52
CA LEU A 27 -5.47 9.72 -0.39
C LEU A 27 -4.52 10.29 0.67
N SER A 28 -3.37 9.65 0.90
CA SER A 28 -2.39 10.11 1.88
C SER A 28 -1.86 11.53 1.59
N PRO A 29 -1.41 11.90 0.39
CA PRO A 29 -1.00 13.26 0.07
C PRO A 29 -2.12 14.29 0.28
N LEU A 30 -3.37 13.94 -0.06
CA LEU A 30 -4.53 14.81 0.17
C LEU A 30 -4.74 15.12 1.66
N PHE A 31 -4.63 14.11 2.51
CA PHE A 31 -4.72 14.29 3.96
C PHE A 31 -3.58 15.15 4.50
N LEU A 32 -2.37 15.03 3.95
CA LEU A 32 -1.23 15.84 4.38
C LEU A 32 -1.48 17.33 4.14
N VAL A 33 -2.06 17.71 3.01
CA VAL A 33 -2.46 19.10 2.72
C VAL A 33 -3.52 19.59 3.71
N LEU A 34 -4.50 18.75 4.03
CA LEU A 34 -5.52 19.06 5.02
C LEU A 34 -4.91 19.31 6.41
N PHE A 35 -3.99 18.44 6.82
CA PHE A 35 -3.34 18.52 8.13
C PHE A 35 -2.35 19.68 8.22
N GLN A 36 -1.74 20.07 7.11
CA GLN A 36 -0.94 21.29 7.03
C GLN A 36 -1.75 22.50 7.46
N ASN A 37 -2.93 22.69 6.89
CA ASN A 37 -3.79 23.80 7.23
C ASN A 37 -4.32 23.71 8.68
N LYS A 38 -4.62 22.50 9.14
CA LYS A 38 -5.20 22.29 10.48
C LYS A 38 -4.19 22.46 11.62
N PHE A 39 -2.97 21.97 11.45
CA PHE A 39 -1.94 21.94 12.49
C PHE A 39 -0.78 22.93 12.26
N GLY A 40 -0.83 23.75 11.20
CA GLY A 40 0.22 24.70 10.87
C GLY A 40 1.56 24.05 10.50
N ILE A 41 1.54 22.82 9.95
CA ILE A 41 2.76 22.08 9.59
C ILE A 41 3.39 22.71 8.37
N SER A 42 4.69 22.97 8.38
CA SER A 42 5.40 23.60 7.26
C SER A 42 5.42 22.69 6.01
N TYR A 43 5.49 23.29 4.82
CA TYR A 43 5.63 22.57 3.56
C TYR A 43 6.84 21.62 3.53
N SER A 44 7.94 22.02 4.16
CA SER A 44 9.14 21.19 4.28
C SER A 44 8.87 19.90 5.04
N LEU A 45 8.13 19.97 6.15
CA LEU A 45 7.75 18.80 6.94
C LEU A 45 6.75 17.90 6.21
N ILE A 46 5.83 18.47 5.43
CA ILE A 46 4.92 17.70 4.57
C ILE A 46 5.71 16.95 3.49
N SER A 47 6.65 17.64 2.82
CA SER A 47 7.53 17.00 1.83
C SER A 47 8.36 15.88 2.44
N ALA A 48 8.83 16.04 3.68
CA ALA A 48 9.55 15.00 4.41
C ALA A 48 8.66 13.77 4.70
N LEU A 49 7.36 13.95 4.97
CA LEU A 49 6.42 12.82 5.14
C LEU A 49 6.23 12.06 3.82
N ILE A 50 6.10 12.76 2.70
CA ILE A 50 5.98 12.12 1.38
C ILE A 50 7.26 11.32 1.08
N LEU A 51 8.43 11.91 1.31
CA LEU A 51 9.70 11.21 1.15
C LEU A 51 9.80 9.98 2.07
N CYS A 52 9.40 10.13 3.33
CA CYS A 52 9.36 9.03 4.30
C CYS A 52 8.47 7.88 3.82
N ASN A 53 7.30 8.18 3.23
CA ASN A 53 6.43 7.17 2.65
C ASN A 53 7.13 6.38 1.53
N PHE A 54 7.74 7.07 0.56
CA PHE A 54 8.46 6.42 -0.54
C PHE A 54 9.66 5.61 -0.07
N VAL A 55 10.47 6.15 0.85
CA VAL A 55 11.59 5.41 1.44
C VAL A 55 11.11 4.14 2.14
N THR A 56 10.02 4.24 2.88
CA THR A 56 9.41 3.08 3.56
C THR A 56 8.92 2.05 2.55
N GLN A 57 8.28 2.46 1.45
CA GLN A 57 7.87 1.55 0.37
C GLN A 57 9.07 0.83 -0.22
N VAL A 58 10.12 1.54 -0.64
CA VAL A 58 11.33 0.94 -1.21
C VAL A 58 11.98 -0.07 -0.26
N ILE A 59 12.10 0.27 1.03
CA ILE A 59 12.63 -0.65 2.04
C ILE A 59 11.73 -1.90 2.16
N THR A 60 10.41 -1.70 2.17
CA THR A 60 9.44 -2.80 2.23
C THR A 60 9.56 -3.70 1.01
N ASP A 61 9.69 -3.14 -0.20
CA ASP A 61 9.86 -3.89 -1.43
C ASP A 61 11.09 -4.78 -1.38
N MET A 62 12.22 -4.23 -0.97
CA MET A 62 13.48 -4.98 -0.83
C MET A 62 13.39 -6.13 0.18
N LEU A 63 12.71 -5.91 1.29
CA LEU A 63 12.56 -6.91 2.34
C LEU A 63 11.49 -7.95 1.99
N SER A 64 10.42 -7.53 1.31
CA SER A 64 9.26 -8.37 1.00
C SER A 64 9.58 -9.53 0.07
N VAL A 65 10.51 -9.37 -0.86
CA VAL A 65 10.98 -10.46 -1.75
C VAL A 65 11.36 -11.70 -0.92
N LYS A 66 12.02 -11.50 0.22
CA LYS A 66 12.46 -12.60 1.08
C LYS A 66 11.36 -13.16 1.97
N TYR A 67 10.44 -12.32 2.43
CA TYR A 67 9.40 -12.71 3.39
C TYR A 67 8.16 -13.27 2.73
N VAL A 68 7.75 -12.73 1.58
CA VAL A 68 6.58 -13.17 0.83
C VAL A 68 6.72 -14.63 0.40
N ASP A 69 7.91 -15.06 -0.04
CA ASP A 69 8.17 -16.45 -0.41
C ASP A 69 8.02 -17.43 0.76
N ARG A 70 8.34 -16.98 1.99
CA ARG A 70 8.22 -17.81 3.19
C ARG A 70 6.81 -17.87 3.75
N ILE A 71 6.10 -16.76 3.77
CA ILE A 71 4.76 -16.60 4.36
C ILE A 71 3.68 -17.04 3.38
N GLY A 72 3.94 -16.89 2.08
CA GLY A 72 3.04 -17.14 0.97
C GLY A 72 2.19 -15.91 0.60
N TYR A 73 1.94 -15.76 -0.70
CA TYR A 73 1.26 -14.59 -1.30
C TYR A 73 -0.10 -14.27 -0.67
N ARG A 74 -0.90 -15.32 -0.36
CA ARG A 74 -2.25 -15.13 0.19
C ARG A 74 -2.25 -14.49 1.58
N LYS A 75 -1.37 -14.95 2.48
CA LYS A 75 -1.26 -14.39 3.83
C LYS A 75 -0.66 -12.98 3.77
N SER A 76 0.35 -12.80 2.94
CA SER A 76 0.99 -11.49 2.73
C SER A 76 0.00 -10.46 2.20
N ALA A 77 -0.90 -10.84 1.28
CA ALA A 77 -1.95 -9.95 0.78
C ALA A 77 -2.91 -9.49 1.90
N VAL A 78 -3.32 -10.39 2.78
CA VAL A 78 -4.19 -10.02 3.92
C VAL A 78 -3.45 -9.06 4.86
N ILE A 79 -2.19 -9.35 5.18
CA ILE A 79 -1.36 -8.48 6.04
C ILE A 79 -1.20 -7.10 5.41
N ALA A 80 -0.91 -7.05 4.11
CA ALA A 80 -0.73 -5.80 3.38
C ALA A 80 -1.98 -4.90 3.43
N HIS A 81 -3.16 -5.46 3.17
CA HIS A 81 -4.41 -4.73 3.25
C HIS A 81 -4.76 -4.29 4.68
N ALA A 82 -4.47 -5.13 5.68
CA ALA A 82 -4.67 -4.78 7.08
C ALA A 82 -3.75 -3.61 7.50
N LEU A 83 -2.47 -3.61 7.07
CA LEU A 83 -1.54 -2.53 7.34
C LEU A 83 -1.93 -1.23 6.61
N ALA A 84 -2.35 -1.32 5.35
CA ALA A 84 -2.83 -0.17 4.59
C ALA A 84 -4.06 0.46 5.27
N PHE A 85 -5.04 -0.35 5.67
CA PHE A 85 -6.20 0.11 6.42
C PHE A 85 -5.81 0.75 7.75
N LEU A 86 -4.96 0.08 8.53
CA LEU A 86 -4.48 0.60 9.82
C LEU A 86 -3.74 1.92 9.65
N GLY A 87 -2.87 2.03 8.64
CA GLY A 87 -2.14 3.25 8.33
C GLY A 87 -3.07 4.44 8.03
N LEU A 88 -4.13 4.22 7.24
CA LEU A 88 -5.13 5.26 6.95
C LEU A 88 -5.92 5.66 8.20
N VAL A 89 -6.33 4.70 9.02
CA VAL A 89 -7.01 4.98 10.30
C VAL A 89 -6.10 5.75 11.24
N MET A 90 -4.84 5.35 11.38
CA MET A 90 -3.84 6.06 12.18
C MET A 90 -3.61 7.48 11.66
N GLN A 91 -3.57 7.68 10.34
CA GLN A 91 -3.40 9.01 9.74
C GLN A 91 -4.56 9.95 10.08
N GLY A 92 -5.78 9.44 10.17
CA GLY A 92 -6.94 10.22 10.58
C GLY A 92 -7.07 10.46 12.09
N THR A 93 -6.51 9.59 12.92
CA THR A 93 -6.71 9.60 14.38
C THR A 93 -5.52 10.13 15.16
N LEU A 94 -4.31 9.60 14.92
CA LEU A 94 -3.11 9.91 15.73
C LEU A 94 -2.76 11.39 15.81
N PRO A 95 -2.85 12.19 14.71
CA PRO A 95 -2.53 13.62 14.79
C PRO A 95 -3.48 14.41 15.70
N ASN A 96 -4.68 13.87 15.96
CA ASN A 96 -5.68 14.52 16.81
C ASN A 96 -5.57 14.10 18.29
N VAL A 97 -4.94 12.96 18.55
CA VAL A 97 -4.86 12.37 19.91
C VAL A 97 -3.49 12.62 20.54
N LEU A 98 -2.44 12.62 19.73
CA LEU A 98 -1.08 12.80 20.24
C LEU A 98 -0.76 14.28 20.52
N PRO A 99 -0.01 14.57 21.58
CA PRO A 99 0.42 15.94 21.90
C PRO A 99 1.32 16.55 20.81
N ALA A 100 1.97 15.73 20.01
CA ALA A 100 2.76 16.13 18.83
C ALA A 100 2.12 15.55 17.54
N PRO A 101 1.25 16.32 16.85
CA PRO A 101 0.55 15.84 15.64
C PRO A 101 1.46 15.30 14.55
N TYR A 102 2.62 15.91 14.37
CA TYR A 102 3.60 15.49 13.36
C TYR A 102 4.14 14.08 13.60
N VAL A 103 4.40 13.71 14.86
CA VAL A 103 4.85 12.36 15.22
C VAL A 103 3.78 11.32 14.86
N GLY A 104 2.52 11.65 15.10
CA GLY A 104 1.39 10.80 14.70
C GLY A 104 1.33 10.59 13.18
N LEU A 105 1.58 11.63 12.40
CA LEU A 105 1.64 11.55 10.95
C LEU A 105 2.83 10.69 10.47
N VAL A 106 4.01 10.83 11.06
CA VAL A 106 5.19 10.01 10.72
C VAL A 106 4.89 8.52 10.95
N LEU A 107 4.37 8.16 12.12
CA LEU A 107 4.03 6.77 12.44
C LEU A 107 2.99 6.20 11.47
N ALA A 108 1.92 6.96 11.22
CA ALA A 108 0.88 6.56 10.28
C ALA A 108 1.43 6.38 8.85
N THR A 109 2.30 7.30 8.41
CA THR A 109 2.94 7.26 7.08
C THR A 109 3.82 6.02 6.93
N ILE A 110 4.58 5.65 7.95
CA ILE A 110 5.41 4.42 7.92
C ILE A 110 4.51 3.18 7.80
N VAL A 111 3.47 3.05 8.63
CA VAL A 111 2.57 1.89 8.56
C VAL A 111 1.87 1.81 7.21
N ASN A 112 1.44 2.95 6.67
CA ASN A 112 0.81 3.06 5.36
C ASN A 112 1.78 2.68 4.23
N GLY A 113 3.02 3.18 4.29
CA GLY A 113 4.08 2.86 3.33
C GLY A 113 4.43 1.36 3.31
N VAL A 114 4.47 0.71 4.47
CA VAL A 114 4.66 -0.76 4.56
C VAL A 114 3.48 -1.49 3.91
N GLY A 115 2.25 -1.07 4.18
CA GLY A 115 1.06 -1.67 3.57
C GLY A 115 1.04 -1.52 2.05
N GLY A 116 1.29 -0.31 1.55
CA GLY A 116 1.32 0.00 0.12
C GLY A 116 2.41 -0.74 -0.64
N GLY A 117 3.66 -0.71 -0.15
CA GLY A 117 4.78 -1.44 -0.75
C GLY A 117 4.53 -2.94 -0.79
N LEU A 118 4.01 -3.52 0.30
CA LEU A 118 3.72 -4.95 0.34
C LEU A 118 2.63 -5.36 -0.68
N ILE A 119 1.61 -4.52 -0.91
CA ILE A 119 0.60 -4.75 -1.95
C ILE A 119 1.26 -4.78 -3.33
N GLU A 120 2.13 -3.82 -3.63
CA GLU A 120 2.81 -3.69 -4.92
C GLU A 120 3.66 -4.91 -5.26
N VAL A 121 4.50 -5.34 -4.31
CA VAL A 121 5.37 -6.51 -4.48
C VAL A 121 4.57 -7.81 -4.71
N ILE A 122 3.40 -7.93 -4.10
CA ILE A 122 2.61 -9.16 -4.18
C ILE A 122 1.84 -9.25 -5.49
N ILE A 123 1.28 -8.14 -5.98
CA ILE A 123 0.38 -8.16 -7.12
C ILE A 123 1.12 -8.47 -8.42
N SER A 124 2.29 -7.87 -8.64
CA SER A 124 3.07 -8.03 -9.86
C SER A 124 3.39 -9.50 -10.21
N PRO A 125 3.95 -10.32 -9.30
CA PRO A 125 4.20 -11.74 -9.58
C PRO A 125 2.93 -12.57 -9.78
N ILE A 126 1.83 -12.23 -9.07
CA ILE A 126 0.54 -12.94 -9.22
C ILE A 126 -0.02 -12.69 -10.62
N VAL A 127 0.03 -11.44 -11.09
CA VAL A 127 -0.43 -11.08 -12.45
C VAL A 127 0.46 -11.75 -13.50
N ASP A 128 1.77 -11.79 -13.27
CA ASP A 128 2.73 -12.42 -14.19
C ASP A 128 2.52 -13.92 -14.33
N SER A 129 2.01 -14.58 -13.31
CA SER A 129 1.67 -16.01 -13.31
C SER A 129 0.34 -16.34 -14.01
N CYS A 130 -0.48 -15.34 -14.39
CA CYS A 130 -1.74 -15.56 -15.07
C CYS A 130 -1.52 -15.87 -16.56
N PRO A 131 -2.39 -16.71 -17.20
CA PRO A 131 -2.28 -17.02 -18.62
C PRO A 131 -2.57 -15.79 -19.51
N GLY A 132 -1.96 -15.78 -20.71
CA GLY A 132 -1.80 -14.69 -21.68
C GLY A 132 -2.86 -13.60 -21.75
N ASP A 133 -4.14 -13.93 -22.01
CA ASP A 133 -5.20 -12.92 -22.17
C ASP A 133 -5.56 -12.24 -20.83
N ALA A 134 -5.54 -12.98 -19.72
CA ALA A 134 -5.78 -12.46 -18.39
C ALA A 134 -4.60 -11.59 -17.92
N LYS A 135 -3.38 -11.95 -18.29
CA LYS A 135 -2.16 -11.18 -18.03
C LYS A 135 -2.17 -9.83 -18.74
N ALA A 136 -2.47 -9.83 -20.06
CA ALA A 136 -2.52 -8.60 -20.86
C ALA A 136 -3.56 -7.61 -20.30
N SER A 137 -4.76 -8.09 -19.95
CA SER A 137 -5.80 -7.26 -19.34
C SER A 137 -5.42 -6.72 -17.98
N ALA A 138 -4.74 -7.51 -17.14
CA ALA A 138 -4.32 -7.06 -15.83
C ALA A 138 -3.15 -6.07 -15.90
N MET A 139 -2.19 -6.30 -16.80
CA MET A 139 -1.04 -5.41 -17.00
C MET A 139 -1.40 -4.07 -17.65
N SER A 140 -2.50 -3.99 -18.41
CA SER A 140 -2.96 -2.71 -18.98
C SER A 140 -3.53 -1.74 -17.95
N LEU A 141 -3.76 -2.19 -16.73
CA LEU A 141 -4.28 -1.41 -15.59
C LEU A 141 -3.21 -1.10 -14.53
N LEU A 142 -1.99 -1.57 -14.75
CA LEU A 142 -0.78 -1.26 -13.99
C LEU A 142 -0.15 0.05 -14.47
#